data_e6bb7233ed3a2cac536c78f5a1b9fe8c
#
_entry.id   e6bb7233ed3a2cac536c78f5a1b9fe8c
#
_cell.length_a   1.000
_cell.length_b   1.000
_cell.length_c   1.000
_cell.angle_alpha   90.00
_cell.angle_beta   90.00
_cell.angle_gamma   90.00
#
_symmetry.space_group_name_H-M   'P 1'
#
loop_
_entity.id
_entity.type
_entity.pdbx_description
1 polymer ?
#
loop_
_entity_poly.entity_id
_entity_poly.type
_entity_poly.pdbx_seq_one_letter_code
_entity_poly.pdbx_strand_id
1 'polypeptide(L)'
;MSNISASEIAPLSVFELSRFLAAGEISAVEITEALITRIEEKNETYRAFLTTSFELALKLAARSDARRVKSAPLSPIDGIPVALKDAYDTKGITSTVGSGMLRNRVPTEDSAVWEKLNQAGAILLGKLECTEFCLGGPSLDAAFPKSLNPHDKERYTGGSSSGAGVALATGMVPAAMGSDTGGSIRIPASVSYTHLTLPTTPYV
;
A
#
# COMPACT_ATOMS: atom_id res chain seq x y z
N MET A 1 -17.20 20.53 3.77
CA MET A 1 -16.63 19.94 2.54
C MET A 1 -15.21 20.46 2.46
N SER A 2 -14.24 19.56 2.42
CA SER A 2 -12.84 19.95 2.39
C SER A 2 -12.51 20.65 1.08
N ASN A 3 -11.68 21.71 1.14
CA ASN A 3 -11.14 22.38 -0.03
C ASN A 3 -9.85 21.71 -0.54
N ILE A 4 -9.53 20.48 -0.08
CA ILE A 4 -8.29 19.76 -0.41
C ILE A 4 -8.54 18.94 -1.67
N SER A 5 -7.80 19.21 -2.72
CA SER A 5 -7.91 18.48 -4.00
C SER A 5 -7.23 17.10 -3.92
N ALA A 6 -7.62 16.18 -4.80
CA ALA A 6 -7.00 14.85 -4.88
C ALA A 6 -5.47 14.91 -5.09
N SER A 7 -4.97 15.91 -5.81
CA SER A 7 -3.53 16.12 -6.02
C SER A 7 -2.78 16.58 -4.77
N GLU A 8 -3.48 17.22 -3.84
CA GLU A 8 -2.91 17.65 -2.56
C GLU A 8 -2.93 16.53 -1.52
N ILE A 9 -3.84 15.56 -1.64
CA ILE A 9 -3.92 14.39 -0.74
C ILE A 9 -2.78 13.41 -1.00
N ALA A 10 -2.44 13.15 -2.25
CA ALA A 10 -1.47 12.12 -2.63
C ALA A 10 -0.07 12.25 -1.97
N PRO A 11 0.50 13.45 -1.75
CA PRO A 11 1.79 13.62 -1.09
C PRO A 11 1.73 13.61 0.44
N LEU A 12 0.53 13.57 1.06
CA LEU A 12 0.41 13.65 2.51
C LEU A 12 0.87 12.37 3.20
N SER A 13 1.60 12.55 4.29
CA SER A 13 2.01 11.45 5.16
C SER A 13 0.83 10.87 5.96
N VAL A 14 1.00 9.65 6.46
CA VAL A 14 0.02 9.03 7.37
C VAL A 14 -0.30 9.94 8.57
N PHE A 15 0.70 10.64 9.09
CA PHE A 15 0.52 11.56 10.21
C PHE A 15 -0.36 12.76 9.86
N GLU A 16 -0.13 13.38 8.70
CA GLU A 16 -0.94 14.51 8.23
C GLU A 16 -2.37 14.08 7.94
N LEU A 17 -2.56 12.97 7.22
CA LEU A 17 -3.88 12.40 6.96
C LEU A 17 -4.64 12.07 8.26
N SER A 18 -3.96 11.47 9.24
CA SER A 18 -4.55 11.17 10.55
C SER A 18 -5.00 12.43 11.29
N ARG A 19 -4.22 13.51 11.21
CA ARG A 19 -4.60 14.81 11.78
C ARG A 19 -5.83 15.42 11.11
N PHE A 20 -5.87 15.43 9.78
CA PHE A 20 -7.01 15.96 9.03
C PHE A 20 -8.29 15.16 9.29
N LEU A 21 -8.19 13.82 9.35
CA LEU A 21 -9.29 12.94 9.75
C LEU A 21 -9.78 13.23 11.17
N ALA A 22 -8.85 13.44 12.11
CA ALA A 22 -9.20 13.73 13.50
C ALA A 22 -9.85 15.10 13.68
N ALA A 23 -9.44 16.08 12.86
CA ALA A 23 -10.04 17.43 12.84
C ALA A 23 -11.39 17.47 12.07
N GLY A 24 -11.75 16.40 11.35
CA GLY A 24 -12.94 16.39 10.49
C GLY A 24 -12.82 17.31 9.25
N GLU A 25 -11.58 17.63 8.86
CA GLU A 25 -11.29 18.48 7.71
C GLU A 25 -11.37 17.69 6.39
N ILE A 26 -11.18 16.37 6.45
CA ILE A 26 -11.32 15.44 5.33
C ILE A 26 -11.94 14.14 5.83
N SER A 27 -12.69 13.45 4.99
CA SER A 27 -13.26 12.12 5.26
C SER A 27 -12.34 11.00 4.77
N ALA A 28 -12.52 9.80 5.32
CA ALA A 28 -11.82 8.61 4.84
C ALA A 28 -12.23 8.24 3.41
N VAL A 29 -13.47 8.52 3.03
CA VAL A 29 -13.97 8.33 1.66
C VAL A 29 -13.22 9.25 0.71
N GLU A 30 -13.12 10.57 0.99
CA GLU A 30 -12.39 11.53 0.13
C GLU A 30 -10.92 11.14 -0.05
N ILE A 31 -10.23 10.72 1.02
CA ILE A 31 -8.85 10.22 0.91
C ILE A 31 -8.78 8.99 0.02
N THR A 32 -9.69 8.04 0.22
CA THR A 32 -9.70 6.78 -0.53
C THR A 32 -9.96 7.02 -2.02
N GLU A 33 -10.93 7.85 -2.37
CA GLU A 33 -11.25 8.20 -3.77
C GLU A 33 -10.08 8.92 -4.45
N ALA A 34 -9.42 9.85 -3.76
CA ALA A 34 -8.25 10.55 -4.29
C ALA A 34 -7.10 9.58 -4.60
N LEU A 35 -6.84 8.61 -3.71
CA LEU A 35 -5.79 7.62 -3.93
C LEU A 35 -6.18 6.59 -4.99
N ILE A 36 -7.45 6.20 -5.10
CA ILE A 36 -7.95 5.36 -6.21
C ILE A 36 -7.67 6.05 -7.54
N THR A 37 -8.07 7.32 -7.69
CA THR A 37 -7.78 8.11 -8.90
C THR A 37 -6.28 8.13 -9.20
N ARG A 38 -5.46 8.35 -8.18
CA ARG A 38 -4.00 8.35 -8.35
C ARG A 38 -3.45 6.99 -8.78
N ILE A 39 -4.00 5.89 -8.26
CA ILE A 39 -3.60 4.53 -8.67
C ILE A 39 -4.01 4.28 -10.13
N GLU A 40 -5.22 4.65 -10.54
CA GLU A 40 -5.70 4.50 -11.92
C GLU A 40 -4.83 5.27 -12.91
N GLU A 41 -4.42 6.50 -12.58
CA GLU A 41 -3.53 7.31 -13.41
C GLU A 41 -2.10 6.74 -13.55
N LYS A 42 -1.58 6.11 -12.50
CA LYS A 42 -0.16 5.77 -12.41
C LYS A 42 0.14 4.30 -12.60
N ASN A 43 -0.78 3.40 -12.22
CA ASN A 43 -0.47 1.98 -12.15
C ASN A 43 -0.25 1.34 -13.52
N GLU A 44 -0.90 1.80 -14.57
CA GLU A 44 -0.63 1.34 -15.94
C GLU A 44 0.85 1.53 -16.32
N THR A 45 1.42 2.70 -15.96
CA THR A 45 2.82 3.00 -16.22
C THR A 45 3.76 2.28 -15.27
N TYR A 46 3.51 2.39 -13.95
CA TYR A 46 4.49 1.97 -12.95
C TYR A 46 4.31 0.56 -12.42
N ARG A 47 3.14 -0.06 -12.62
CA ARG A 47 2.85 -1.47 -12.34
C ARG A 47 3.12 -1.86 -10.88
N ALA A 48 2.81 -0.95 -9.96
CA ALA A 48 3.03 -1.18 -8.53
C ALA A 48 2.00 -2.15 -7.93
N PHE A 49 0.75 -2.15 -8.44
CA PHE A 49 -0.31 -3.03 -7.99
C PHE A 49 -0.52 -4.19 -8.95
N LEU A 50 -0.59 -5.41 -8.41
CA LEU A 50 -1.02 -6.62 -9.12
C LEU A 50 -2.55 -6.79 -9.04
N THR A 51 -3.13 -6.44 -7.91
CA THR A 51 -4.58 -6.55 -7.66
C THR A 51 -5.03 -5.33 -6.88
N THR A 52 -6.14 -4.74 -7.29
CA THR A 52 -6.79 -3.65 -6.56
C THR A 52 -8.03 -4.15 -5.82
N SER A 53 -8.41 -3.49 -4.72
CA SER A 53 -9.59 -3.83 -3.91
C SER A 53 -10.47 -2.59 -3.66
N PHE A 54 -10.71 -1.78 -4.67
CA PHE A 54 -11.35 -0.47 -4.56
C PHE A 54 -12.77 -0.52 -3.97
N GLU A 55 -13.58 -1.50 -4.34
CA GLU A 55 -14.91 -1.67 -3.73
C GLU A 55 -14.83 -1.93 -2.22
N LEU A 56 -13.90 -2.79 -1.80
CA LEU A 56 -13.67 -3.05 -0.38
C LEU A 56 -13.14 -1.80 0.31
N ALA A 57 -12.21 -1.09 -0.32
CA ALA A 57 -11.62 0.14 0.21
C ALA A 57 -12.69 1.19 0.50
N LEU A 58 -13.58 1.46 -0.43
CA LEU A 58 -14.69 2.42 -0.25
C LEU A 58 -15.67 1.99 0.84
N LYS A 59 -15.97 0.68 0.94
CA LYS A 59 -16.80 0.14 2.05
C LYS A 59 -16.14 0.34 3.41
N LEU A 60 -14.83 0.12 3.51
CA LEU A 60 -14.07 0.34 4.76
C LEU A 60 -13.98 1.83 5.10
N ALA A 61 -13.78 2.69 4.11
CA ALA A 61 -13.76 4.14 4.28
C ALA A 61 -15.08 4.68 4.84
N ALA A 62 -16.20 4.30 4.24
CA ALA A 62 -17.53 4.70 4.72
C ALA A 62 -17.79 4.22 6.18
N ARG A 63 -17.30 3.03 6.53
CA ARG A 63 -17.39 2.53 7.93
C ARG A 63 -16.53 3.36 8.88
N SER A 64 -15.34 3.81 8.46
CA SER A 64 -14.49 4.71 9.26
C SER A 64 -15.19 6.05 9.50
N ASP A 65 -15.74 6.66 8.45
CA ASP A 65 -16.47 7.94 8.58
C ASP A 65 -17.68 7.81 9.51
N ALA A 66 -18.42 6.71 9.40
CA ALA A 66 -19.54 6.43 10.32
C ALA A 66 -19.12 6.27 11.79
N ARG A 67 -17.90 5.75 12.06
CA ARG A 67 -17.34 5.71 13.42
C ARG A 67 -16.90 7.09 13.89
N ARG A 68 -16.28 7.88 13.02
CA ARG A 68 -15.82 9.25 13.35
C ARG A 68 -16.98 10.18 13.70
N VAL A 69 -18.10 10.09 12.98
CA VAL A 69 -19.33 10.83 13.34
C VAL A 69 -19.77 10.51 14.78
N LYS A 70 -19.53 9.29 15.25
CA LYS A 70 -19.84 8.85 16.63
C LYS A 70 -18.71 9.12 17.63
N SER A 71 -17.65 9.81 17.21
CA SER A 71 -16.42 10.04 18.01
C SER A 71 -15.79 8.75 18.54
N ALA A 72 -15.86 7.67 17.77
CA ALA A 72 -15.39 6.32 18.14
C ALA A 72 -14.46 5.71 17.08
N PRO A 73 -13.36 6.39 16.67
CA PRO A 73 -12.36 5.79 15.80
C PRO A 73 -11.68 4.61 16.49
N LEU A 74 -11.31 3.57 15.73
CA LEU A 74 -10.68 2.35 16.26
C LEU A 74 -9.22 2.59 16.71
N SER A 75 -8.53 3.50 16.04
CA SER A 75 -7.13 3.83 16.31
C SER A 75 -6.74 5.14 15.60
N PRO A 76 -5.50 5.66 15.80
CA PRO A 76 -4.99 6.80 15.03
C PRO A 76 -4.94 6.56 13.51
N ILE A 77 -4.87 5.31 13.05
CA ILE A 77 -4.87 4.95 11.62
C ILE A 77 -6.23 4.51 11.10
N ASP A 78 -7.30 4.65 11.87
CA ASP A 78 -8.65 4.38 11.37
C ASP A 78 -8.99 5.33 10.21
N GLY A 79 -9.29 4.77 9.05
CA GLY A 79 -9.56 5.53 7.83
C GLY A 79 -8.34 5.84 6.98
N ILE A 80 -7.14 5.35 7.34
CA ILE A 80 -5.93 5.51 6.54
C ILE A 80 -5.82 4.38 5.51
N PRO A 81 -5.75 4.71 4.19
CA PRO A 81 -5.53 3.73 3.16
C PRO A 81 -4.09 3.18 3.17
N VAL A 82 -3.98 1.87 2.98
CA VAL A 82 -2.72 1.13 2.91
C VAL A 82 -2.75 0.11 1.77
N ALA A 83 -1.59 -0.35 1.33
CA ALA A 83 -1.49 -1.49 0.44
C ALA A 83 -0.51 -2.53 1.00
N LEU A 84 -0.72 -3.80 0.63
CA LEU A 84 0.06 -4.91 1.14
C LEU A 84 0.89 -5.54 0.02
N LYS A 85 2.15 -5.84 0.29
CA LYS A 85 2.93 -6.73 -0.57
C LYS A 85 2.14 -8.00 -0.84
N ASP A 86 2.18 -8.51 -2.06
CA ASP A 86 1.37 -9.67 -2.48
C ASP A 86 1.77 -11.00 -1.81
N ALA A 87 2.73 -10.95 -0.89
CA ALA A 87 3.09 -12.04 0.01
C ALA A 87 2.18 -12.16 1.26
N TYR A 88 1.36 -11.16 1.54
CA TYR A 88 0.43 -11.20 2.66
C TYR A 88 -0.92 -11.73 2.21
N ASP A 89 -1.33 -12.87 2.73
CA ASP A 89 -2.64 -13.43 2.47
C ASP A 89 -3.74 -12.48 2.92
N THR A 90 -4.73 -12.34 2.04
CA THR A 90 -5.91 -11.52 2.29
C THR A 90 -7.12 -12.31 1.84
N LYS A 91 -8.01 -12.61 2.77
CA LYS A 91 -9.20 -13.41 2.52
C LYS A 91 -10.04 -12.86 1.38
N GLY A 92 -10.32 -13.71 0.39
CA GLY A 92 -11.17 -13.34 -0.74
C GLY A 92 -10.50 -12.47 -1.80
N ILE A 93 -9.20 -12.12 -1.65
CA ILE A 93 -8.45 -11.34 -2.63
C ILE A 93 -7.28 -12.17 -3.14
N THR A 94 -7.10 -12.21 -4.46
CA THR A 94 -6.00 -12.93 -5.09
C THR A 94 -4.67 -12.55 -4.48
N SER A 95 -3.88 -13.56 -4.06
CA SER A 95 -2.57 -13.40 -3.45
C SER A 95 -1.62 -14.43 -4.05
N THR A 96 -0.72 -13.95 -4.92
CA THR A 96 0.08 -14.81 -5.82
C THR A 96 1.51 -15.00 -5.36
N VAL A 97 1.99 -14.21 -4.40
CA VAL A 97 3.40 -14.14 -3.99
C VAL A 97 4.32 -13.89 -5.20
N GLY A 98 3.83 -13.18 -6.21
CA GLY A 98 4.55 -12.93 -7.45
C GLY A 98 4.73 -14.15 -8.35
N SER A 99 4.11 -15.30 -8.05
CA SER A 99 4.29 -16.57 -8.79
C SER A 99 3.14 -16.87 -9.72
N GLY A 100 3.47 -17.25 -10.95
CA GLY A 100 2.51 -17.76 -11.92
C GLY A 100 1.81 -19.04 -11.48
N MET A 101 2.44 -19.85 -10.64
CA MET A 101 1.86 -21.07 -10.05
C MET A 101 0.66 -20.74 -9.15
N LEU A 102 0.66 -19.57 -8.54
CA LEU A 102 -0.38 -19.10 -7.60
C LEU A 102 -1.30 -18.05 -8.21
N ARG A 103 -1.29 -17.89 -9.54
CA ARG A 103 -2.03 -16.82 -10.26
C ARG A 103 -3.50 -16.71 -9.87
N ASN A 104 -4.15 -17.82 -9.60
CA ASN A 104 -5.58 -17.90 -9.28
C ASN A 104 -5.81 -18.22 -7.79
N ARG A 105 -4.78 -18.15 -6.95
CA ARG A 105 -4.91 -18.46 -5.54
C ARG A 105 -5.66 -17.35 -4.81
N VAL A 106 -6.78 -17.71 -4.18
CA VAL A 106 -7.56 -16.83 -3.31
C VAL A 106 -7.52 -17.39 -1.89
N PRO A 107 -6.84 -16.74 -0.96
CA PRO A 107 -6.78 -17.18 0.45
C PRO A 107 -8.16 -17.23 1.11
N THR A 108 -8.36 -18.20 1.99
CA THR A 108 -9.57 -18.35 2.81
C THR A 108 -9.46 -17.63 4.16
N GLU A 109 -8.26 -17.20 4.53
CA GLU A 109 -7.94 -16.54 5.79
C GLU A 109 -7.07 -15.31 5.54
N ASP A 110 -7.09 -14.37 6.48
CA ASP A 110 -6.23 -13.20 6.47
C ASP A 110 -4.87 -13.52 7.10
N SER A 111 -3.82 -12.90 6.60
CA SER A 111 -2.55 -12.86 7.32
C SER A 111 -2.70 -12.06 8.63
N ALA A 112 -1.94 -12.44 9.66
CA ALA A 112 -1.92 -11.72 10.94
C ALA A 112 -1.61 -10.21 10.80
N VAL A 113 -0.86 -9.82 9.77
CA VAL A 113 -0.55 -8.41 9.46
C VAL A 113 -1.81 -7.69 9.02
N TRP A 114 -2.55 -8.25 8.05
CA TRP A 114 -3.77 -7.61 7.58
C TRP A 114 -4.86 -7.62 8.65
N GLU A 115 -5.01 -8.71 9.38
CA GLU A 115 -5.95 -8.79 10.48
C GLU A 115 -5.76 -7.65 11.49
N LYS A 116 -4.52 -7.39 11.92
CA LYS A 116 -4.21 -6.29 12.85
C LYS A 116 -4.46 -4.91 12.25
N LEU A 117 -4.09 -4.68 10.99
CA LEU A 117 -4.34 -3.41 10.32
C LEU A 117 -5.84 -3.15 10.15
N ASN A 118 -6.60 -4.17 9.75
CA ASN A 118 -8.05 -4.08 9.61
C ASN A 118 -8.75 -3.83 10.96
N GLN A 119 -8.31 -4.49 12.03
CA GLN A 119 -8.79 -4.24 13.39
C GLN A 119 -8.48 -2.81 13.87
N ALA A 120 -7.38 -2.23 13.41
CA ALA A 120 -7.02 -0.84 13.68
C ALA A 120 -7.77 0.17 12.79
N GLY A 121 -8.56 -0.30 11.80
CA GLY A 121 -9.37 0.51 10.93
C GLY A 121 -8.68 0.97 9.64
N ALA A 122 -7.51 0.42 9.31
CA ALA A 122 -6.85 0.71 8.03
C ALA A 122 -7.69 0.23 6.83
N ILE A 123 -7.54 0.90 5.70
CA ILE A 123 -8.28 0.65 4.46
C ILE A 123 -7.38 -0.02 3.46
N LEU A 124 -7.76 -1.20 2.92
CA LEU A 124 -6.97 -1.92 1.94
C LEU A 124 -7.24 -1.42 0.52
N LEU A 125 -6.23 -0.85 -0.14
CA LEU A 125 -6.31 -0.45 -1.56
C LEU A 125 -5.98 -1.60 -2.52
N GLY A 126 -5.17 -2.57 -2.10
CA GLY A 126 -4.82 -3.72 -2.92
C GLY A 126 -3.50 -4.38 -2.56
N LYS A 127 -3.04 -5.24 -3.50
CA LYS A 127 -1.85 -6.07 -3.39
C LYS A 127 -0.75 -5.54 -4.32
N LEU A 128 0.44 -5.38 -3.76
CA LEU A 128 1.59 -4.78 -4.41
C LEU A 128 2.51 -5.83 -5.00
N GLU A 129 3.06 -5.53 -6.18
CA GLU A 129 4.01 -6.38 -6.89
C GLU A 129 5.21 -6.72 -6.00
N CYS A 130 5.66 -7.97 -6.12
CA CYS A 130 6.85 -8.47 -5.47
C CYS A 130 7.56 -9.49 -6.37
N THR A 131 8.86 -9.69 -6.13
CA THR A 131 9.57 -10.79 -6.79
C THR A 131 9.02 -12.14 -6.35
N GLU A 132 9.04 -13.11 -7.26
CA GLU A 132 8.47 -14.44 -7.04
C GLU A 132 8.98 -15.07 -5.74
N PHE A 133 8.06 -15.55 -4.91
CA PHE A 133 8.29 -16.11 -3.56
C PHE A 133 9.14 -15.22 -2.65
N CYS A 134 9.23 -13.93 -2.95
CA CYS A 134 10.06 -12.96 -2.21
C CYS A 134 11.57 -13.30 -2.24
N LEU A 135 12.04 -14.07 -3.21
CA LEU A 135 13.41 -14.51 -3.34
C LEU A 135 14.12 -13.89 -4.56
N GLY A 136 15.40 -13.63 -4.41
CA GLY A 136 16.27 -13.15 -5.49
C GLY A 136 15.97 -11.72 -5.96
N GLY A 137 16.48 -11.41 -7.16
CA GLY A 137 16.28 -10.16 -7.88
C GLY A 137 15.21 -10.30 -8.97
N PRO A 138 15.10 -9.30 -9.86
CA PRO A 138 14.14 -9.32 -10.94
C PRO A 138 14.45 -10.48 -11.88
N SER A 139 13.46 -11.32 -12.14
CA SER A 139 13.53 -12.33 -13.18
C SER A 139 13.11 -11.73 -14.53
N LEU A 140 13.81 -12.06 -15.61
CA LEU A 140 13.40 -11.68 -16.98
C LEU A 140 12.13 -12.44 -17.40
N ASP A 141 11.91 -13.63 -16.84
CA ASP A 141 10.78 -14.52 -17.14
C ASP A 141 9.68 -14.43 -16.07
N ALA A 142 9.53 -13.27 -15.41
CA ALA A 142 8.52 -13.08 -14.38
C ALA A 142 7.11 -13.29 -14.95
N ALA A 143 6.28 -14.04 -14.20
CA ALA A 143 4.90 -14.34 -14.59
C ALA A 143 3.97 -13.11 -14.56
N PHE A 144 4.38 -12.06 -13.87
CA PHE A 144 3.68 -10.78 -13.76
C PHE A 144 4.57 -9.63 -14.23
N PRO A 145 3.98 -8.55 -14.76
CA PRO A 145 4.72 -7.36 -15.11
C PRO A 145 5.45 -6.78 -13.90
N LYS A 146 6.73 -6.43 -14.07
CA LYS A 146 7.54 -5.82 -13.03
C LYS A 146 7.17 -4.35 -12.82
N SER A 147 7.25 -3.91 -11.58
CA SER A 147 7.20 -2.49 -11.25
C SER A 147 8.35 -1.73 -11.91
N LEU A 148 8.09 -0.51 -12.38
CA LEU A 148 9.10 0.35 -12.98
C LEU A 148 9.58 1.40 -11.97
N ASN A 149 10.89 1.64 -11.96
CA ASN A 149 11.49 2.62 -11.07
C ASN A 149 10.99 4.05 -11.41
N PRO A 150 10.44 4.79 -10.43
CA PRO A 150 9.89 6.13 -10.68
C PRO A 150 10.90 7.16 -11.11
N HIS A 151 12.17 6.98 -10.77
CA HIS A 151 13.26 7.90 -11.12
C HIS A 151 13.88 7.62 -12.50
N ASP A 152 13.92 6.32 -12.87
CA ASP A 152 14.44 5.90 -14.18
C ASP A 152 13.84 4.53 -14.52
N LYS A 153 12.94 4.49 -15.49
CA LYS A 153 12.18 3.29 -15.87
C LYS A 153 13.06 2.16 -16.43
N GLU A 154 14.30 2.45 -16.82
CA GLU A 154 15.26 1.45 -17.28
C GLU A 154 16.08 0.84 -16.14
N ARG A 155 15.95 1.39 -14.93
CA ARG A 155 16.63 0.91 -13.74
C ARG A 155 15.78 -0.04 -12.93
N TYR A 156 16.46 -0.89 -12.18
CA TYR A 156 15.80 -1.79 -11.23
C TYR A 156 15.18 -1.01 -10.06
N THR A 157 14.03 -1.47 -9.59
CA THR A 157 13.27 -0.85 -8.50
C THR A 157 13.78 -1.22 -7.10
N GLY A 158 14.72 -2.18 -7.01
CA GLY A 158 14.93 -2.87 -5.75
C GLY A 158 13.83 -3.93 -5.51
N GLY A 159 14.08 -4.86 -4.62
CA GLY A 159 13.14 -5.94 -4.30
C GLY A 159 13.52 -6.63 -2.96
N SER A 160 12.68 -7.55 -2.50
CA SER A 160 11.51 -8.15 -3.16
C SER A 160 10.20 -7.38 -3.00
N SER A 161 10.14 -6.27 -2.23
CA SER A 161 8.94 -5.42 -2.08
C SER A 161 8.95 -4.26 -3.09
N SER A 162 9.13 -4.59 -4.39
CA SER A 162 9.31 -3.62 -5.47
C SER A 162 8.12 -2.68 -5.61
N GLY A 163 6.92 -3.25 -5.71
CA GLY A 163 5.68 -2.47 -5.81
C GLY A 163 5.44 -1.54 -4.62
N ALA A 164 5.91 -1.91 -3.41
CA ALA A 164 5.78 -1.07 -2.23
C ALA A 164 6.62 0.21 -2.35
N GLY A 165 7.88 0.08 -2.75
CA GLY A 165 8.75 1.24 -2.99
C GLY A 165 8.19 2.16 -4.08
N VAL A 166 7.72 1.58 -5.17
CA VAL A 166 7.15 2.32 -6.30
C VAL A 166 5.83 3.01 -5.94
N ALA A 167 4.91 2.33 -5.24
CA ALA A 167 3.62 2.90 -4.84
C ALA A 167 3.80 4.11 -3.90
N LEU A 168 4.75 4.03 -2.96
CA LEU A 168 5.09 5.13 -2.07
C LEU A 168 5.71 6.30 -2.84
N ALA A 169 6.73 6.03 -3.68
CA ALA A 169 7.45 7.07 -4.42
C ALA A 169 6.58 7.82 -5.44
N THR A 170 5.54 7.17 -5.96
CA THR A 170 4.60 7.78 -6.91
C THR A 170 3.36 8.39 -6.25
N GLY A 171 3.26 8.30 -4.92
CA GLY A 171 2.14 8.83 -4.14
C GLY A 171 0.83 8.06 -4.35
N MET A 172 0.89 6.80 -4.78
CA MET A 172 -0.30 5.94 -4.91
C MET A 172 -0.85 5.51 -3.54
N VAL A 173 0.00 5.47 -2.53
CA VAL A 173 -0.38 5.11 -1.15
C VAL A 173 0.45 5.92 -0.15
N PRO A 174 -0.11 6.28 1.03
CA PRO A 174 0.64 6.91 2.11
C PRO A 174 1.44 5.91 2.94
N ALA A 175 1.08 4.62 2.89
CA ALA A 175 1.77 3.54 3.58
C ALA A 175 1.65 2.21 2.82
N ALA A 176 2.71 1.42 2.87
CA ALA A 176 2.75 0.09 2.27
C ALA A 176 3.41 -0.91 3.22
N MET A 177 2.88 -2.13 3.26
CA MET A 177 3.49 -3.24 4.00
C MET A 177 4.37 -4.07 3.07
N GLY A 178 5.64 -4.13 3.38
CA GLY A 178 6.61 -5.03 2.77
C GLY A 178 7.08 -6.11 3.74
N SER A 179 7.95 -7.01 3.28
CA SER A 179 8.66 -7.97 4.13
C SER A 179 10.16 -7.86 3.88
N ASP A 180 10.97 -8.00 4.92
CA ASP A 180 12.43 -7.88 4.83
C ASP A 180 13.11 -9.00 5.60
N THR A 181 13.77 -9.90 4.87
CA THR A 181 14.63 -10.93 5.45
C THR A 181 16.11 -10.63 5.14
N GLY A 182 16.40 -10.34 3.87
CA GLY A 182 17.75 -10.05 3.38
C GLY A 182 17.89 -8.64 2.76
N GLY A 183 16.99 -7.69 3.07
CA GLY A 183 17.00 -6.34 2.48
C GLY A 183 15.73 -6.00 1.71
N SER A 184 14.72 -6.86 1.70
CA SER A 184 13.57 -6.75 0.80
C SER A 184 12.61 -5.57 1.06
N ILE A 185 12.81 -4.76 2.11
CA ILE A 185 12.22 -3.41 2.28
C ILE A 185 13.31 -2.35 2.07
N ARG A 186 14.47 -2.52 2.71
CA ARG A 186 15.58 -1.55 2.68
C ARG A 186 16.10 -1.30 1.27
N ILE A 187 16.20 -2.36 0.43
CA ILE A 187 16.65 -2.22 -0.96
C ILE A 187 15.67 -1.36 -1.78
N PRO A 188 14.37 -1.68 -1.93
CA PRO A 188 13.48 -0.82 -2.68
C PRO A 188 13.30 0.57 -2.07
N ALA A 189 13.42 0.72 -0.75
CA ALA A 189 13.41 2.03 -0.10
C ALA A 189 14.59 2.90 -0.53
N SER A 190 15.79 2.35 -0.64
CA SER A 190 17.00 3.09 -1.06
C SER A 190 17.05 3.38 -2.55
N VAL A 191 16.38 2.58 -3.39
CA VAL A 191 16.48 2.67 -4.86
C VAL A 191 15.29 3.42 -5.46
N SER A 192 14.08 3.19 -4.96
CA SER A 192 12.84 3.75 -5.49
C SER A 192 12.22 4.82 -4.61
N TYR A 193 12.51 4.81 -3.31
CA TYR A 193 11.94 5.72 -2.32
C TYR A 193 13.00 6.12 -1.30
N THR A 194 13.43 7.38 -1.30
CA THR A 194 14.56 7.87 -0.50
C THR A 194 14.22 8.23 0.95
N HIS A 195 12.98 8.06 1.39
CA HIS A 195 12.55 8.39 2.76
C HIS A 195 12.26 7.11 3.56
N LEU A 196 13.30 6.48 4.09
CA LEU A 196 13.18 5.42 5.09
C LEU A 196 13.39 6.01 6.49
N THR A 197 12.33 6.07 7.30
CA THR A 197 12.47 6.29 8.72
C THR A 197 12.58 4.92 9.38
N LEU A 198 13.80 4.50 9.68
CA LEU A 198 14.04 3.35 10.56
C LEU A 198 13.82 3.79 12.00
N PRO A 199 13.11 3.01 12.84
CA PRO A 199 13.26 3.17 14.26
C PRO A 199 14.72 2.84 14.59
N THR A 200 15.52 3.87 14.82
CA THR A 200 16.90 3.71 15.34
C THR A 200 16.77 3.32 16.80
N THR A 201 16.89 2.02 17.09
CA THR A 201 17.27 1.61 18.43
C THR A 201 18.71 2.08 18.64
N PRO A 202 18.98 2.89 19.67
CA PRO A 202 20.37 3.19 20.00
C PRO A 202 21.08 1.86 20.28
N TYR A 203 22.17 1.63 19.58
CA TYR A 203 23.07 0.54 19.92
C TYR A 203 23.61 0.81 21.34
N VAL A 204 23.27 -0.07 22.25
CA VAL A 204 23.86 -0.13 23.58
C VAL A 204 25.20 -0.83 23.47
#